data_c04401f8758153873046b1c69891089d
#
_entry.id   c04401f8758153873046b1c69891089d
#
_cell.length_a   1.000
_cell.length_b   1.000
_cell.length_c   1.000
_cell.angle_alpha   90.00
_cell.angle_beta   90.00
_cell.angle_gamma   90.00
#
_symmetry.space_group_name_H-M   'P 1'
#
loop_
_entity.id
_entity.type
_entity.pdbx_description
1 polymer ?
#
loop_
_entity_poly.entity_id
_entity_poly.type
_entity_poly.pdbx_seq_one_letter_code
_entity_poly.pdbx_strand_id
1 'polypeptide(L)'
;NYTMDRADGTRMAYANAIWTLLNMETMKPVRATEEMMRKYVLSEKLPMEYAPRKIGGALSGEWLEGFSVKRYHLDSNHHVNNAWYVKMAFCCIPETAHIRQMRAEYKKQALLGDFILPNVAVLENRYIVSLCSEEKEPYAVIEFTCEA
;
A
#
# COMPACT_ATOMS: atom_id res chain seq x y z
N ASN A 1 -14.26 -3.93 -2.32
CA ASN A 1 -14.46 -2.55 -2.76
C ASN A 1 -14.88 -1.70 -1.58
N TYR A 2 -14.47 -0.43 -1.57
CA TYR A 2 -14.77 0.54 -0.52
C TYR A 2 -15.23 1.82 -1.17
N THR A 3 -16.19 2.49 -0.53
CA THR A 3 -16.67 3.80 -0.94
C THR A 3 -16.73 4.73 0.26
N MET A 4 -16.50 6.01 0.03
CA MET A 4 -16.70 7.06 1.01
C MET A 4 -17.61 8.13 0.39
N ASP A 5 -18.76 8.33 0.98
CA ASP A 5 -19.78 9.23 0.48
C ASP A 5 -20.10 10.30 1.53
N ARG A 6 -20.47 11.50 1.09
CA ARG A 6 -21.05 12.53 1.96
C ARG A 6 -22.47 12.14 2.37
N ALA A 7 -23.00 12.82 3.38
CA ALA A 7 -24.37 12.62 3.83
C ALA A 7 -25.45 12.90 2.76
N ASP A 8 -25.13 13.75 1.78
CA ASP A 8 -25.97 14.08 0.62
C ASP A 8 -25.89 13.04 -0.51
N GLY A 9 -25.11 11.96 -0.32
CA GLY A 9 -24.88 10.91 -1.32
C GLY A 9 -23.77 11.20 -2.33
N THR A 10 -23.11 12.34 -2.26
CA THR A 10 -21.98 12.67 -3.17
C THR A 10 -20.79 11.76 -2.90
N ARG A 11 -20.35 11.01 -3.92
CA ARG A 11 -19.16 10.17 -3.85
C ARG A 11 -17.89 11.00 -3.69
N MET A 12 -17.16 10.76 -2.59
CA MET A 12 -15.90 11.43 -2.28
C MET A 12 -14.69 10.62 -2.70
N ALA A 13 -14.74 9.31 -2.44
CA ALA A 13 -13.66 8.40 -2.82
C ALA A 13 -14.16 6.97 -2.97
N TYR A 14 -13.42 6.18 -3.72
CA TYR A 14 -13.60 4.75 -3.77
C TYR A 14 -12.25 4.05 -3.92
N ALA A 15 -12.20 2.81 -3.43
CA ALA A 15 -11.01 2.00 -3.51
C ALA A 15 -11.36 0.52 -3.72
N ASN A 16 -10.39 -0.21 -4.24
CA ASN A 16 -10.41 -1.67 -4.22
C ASN A 16 -9.21 -2.20 -3.45
N ALA A 17 -9.34 -3.38 -2.86
CA ALA A 17 -8.24 -4.12 -2.28
C ALA A 17 -8.25 -5.56 -2.79
N ILE A 18 -7.05 -6.11 -3.00
CA ILE A 18 -6.83 -7.51 -3.32
C ILE A 18 -6.25 -8.16 -2.07
N TRP A 19 -6.98 -9.13 -1.53
CA TRP A 19 -6.58 -9.90 -0.36
C TRP A 19 -6.03 -11.25 -0.79
N THR A 20 -4.97 -11.69 -0.14
CA THR A 20 -4.39 -13.01 -0.36
C THR A 20 -4.64 -13.87 0.88
N LEU A 21 -5.31 -15.01 0.71
CA LEU A 21 -5.45 -16.00 1.76
C LEU A 21 -4.13 -16.74 1.91
N LEU A 22 -3.61 -16.81 3.14
CA LEU A 22 -2.39 -17.52 3.46
C LEU A 22 -2.68 -18.74 4.35
N ASN A 23 -1.99 -19.84 4.10
CA ASN A 23 -1.88 -20.92 5.07
C ASN A 23 -0.93 -20.48 6.18
N MET A 24 -1.40 -20.46 7.42
CA MET A 24 -0.64 -19.95 8.58
C MET A 24 0.56 -20.80 8.98
N GLU A 25 0.58 -22.09 8.62
CA GLU A 25 1.70 -22.98 8.91
C GLU A 25 2.81 -22.85 7.86
N THR A 26 2.43 -22.75 6.58
CA THR A 26 3.38 -22.71 5.46
C THR A 26 3.68 -21.30 4.97
N MET A 27 2.91 -20.29 5.40
CA MET A 27 2.94 -18.90 4.94
C MET A 27 2.80 -18.75 3.40
N LYS A 28 2.26 -19.78 2.74
CA LYS A 28 2.05 -19.78 1.28
C LYS A 28 0.62 -19.36 0.93
N PRO A 29 0.45 -18.66 -0.20
CA PRO A 29 -0.88 -18.36 -0.72
C PRO A 29 -1.67 -19.64 -1.01
N VAL A 30 -2.94 -19.63 -0.60
CA VAL A 30 -3.89 -20.71 -0.88
C VAL A 30 -5.14 -20.16 -1.56
N ARG A 31 -5.82 -20.99 -2.33
CA ARG A 31 -7.09 -20.66 -2.94
C ARG A 31 -8.21 -20.70 -1.90
N ALA A 32 -9.09 -19.71 -1.92
CA ALA A 32 -10.34 -19.78 -1.16
C ALA A 32 -11.18 -20.98 -1.64
N THR A 33 -11.74 -21.75 -0.71
CA THR A 33 -12.62 -22.87 -1.04
C THR A 33 -14.00 -22.38 -1.48
N GLU A 34 -14.75 -23.20 -2.20
CA GLU A 34 -16.15 -22.88 -2.57
C GLU A 34 -17.01 -22.59 -1.34
N GLU A 35 -16.80 -23.36 -0.25
CA GLU A 35 -17.54 -23.17 1.00
C GLU A 35 -17.26 -21.77 1.59
N MET A 36 -16.01 -21.32 1.59
CA MET A 36 -15.66 -19.97 2.02
C MET A 36 -16.32 -18.93 1.13
N MET A 37 -16.26 -19.12 -0.20
CA MET A 37 -16.82 -18.16 -1.17
C MET A 37 -18.35 -18.05 -1.08
N ARG A 38 -19.07 -19.14 -0.76
CA ARG A 38 -20.54 -19.11 -0.58
C ARG A 38 -21.02 -18.20 0.55
N LYS A 39 -20.16 -17.84 1.48
CA LYS A 39 -20.46 -16.92 2.60
C LYS A 39 -20.45 -15.44 2.18
N TYR A 40 -20.01 -15.13 0.97
CA TYR A 40 -19.92 -13.76 0.46
C TYR A 40 -20.87 -13.54 -0.70
N VAL A 41 -21.59 -12.44 -0.63
CA VAL A 41 -22.42 -11.95 -1.75
C VAL A 41 -21.51 -11.09 -2.64
N LEU A 42 -21.41 -11.44 -3.91
CA LEU A 42 -20.65 -10.65 -4.87
C LEU A 42 -21.46 -9.41 -5.27
N SER A 43 -20.86 -8.26 -5.16
CA SER A 43 -21.40 -6.99 -5.65
C SER A 43 -20.83 -6.66 -7.03
N GLU A 44 -21.50 -5.78 -7.76
CA GLU A 44 -20.98 -5.22 -8.99
C GLU A 44 -19.66 -4.47 -8.75
N LYS A 45 -18.83 -4.42 -9.79
CA LYS A 45 -17.60 -3.65 -9.76
C LYS A 45 -17.90 -2.16 -9.66
N LEU A 46 -17.11 -1.43 -8.90
CA LEU A 46 -17.18 0.04 -8.90
C LEU A 46 -16.78 0.60 -10.28
N PRO A 47 -17.38 1.72 -10.72
CA PRO A 47 -17.05 2.40 -11.97
C PRO A 47 -15.72 3.15 -11.84
N MET A 48 -14.61 2.40 -11.73
CA MET A 48 -13.26 2.92 -11.57
C MET A 48 -12.28 2.14 -12.45
N GLU A 49 -11.15 2.74 -12.76
CA GLU A 49 -10.05 2.04 -13.40
C GLU A 49 -9.40 1.06 -12.40
N TYR A 50 -9.24 -0.19 -12.80
CA TYR A 50 -8.57 -1.22 -12.00
C TYR A 50 -7.15 -1.40 -12.52
N ALA A 51 -6.22 -0.74 -11.87
CA ALA A 51 -4.81 -0.79 -12.22
C ALA A 51 -4.21 -2.21 -12.06
N PRO A 52 -3.13 -2.54 -12.79
CA PRO A 52 -2.41 -3.80 -12.63
C PRO A 52 -1.98 -4.04 -11.18
N ARG A 53 -1.92 -5.32 -10.76
CA ARG A 53 -1.58 -5.68 -9.37
C ARG A 53 -0.22 -5.13 -8.93
N LYS A 54 0.78 -5.15 -9.80
CA LYS A 54 2.13 -4.66 -9.50
C LYS A 54 2.26 -3.18 -9.82
N ILE A 55 2.97 -2.45 -8.95
CA ILE A 55 3.38 -1.08 -9.19
C ILE A 55 4.71 -1.13 -9.96
N GLY A 56 4.71 -0.58 -11.18
CA GLY A 56 5.93 -0.46 -12.00
C GLY A 56 6.82 0.69 -11.51
N GLY A 57 8.14 0.63 -11.82
CA GLY A 57 9.09 1.69 -11.45
C GLY A 57 9.59 1.65 -10.00
N ALA A 58 9.27 0.59 -9.24
CA ALA A 58 9.84 0.38 -7.92
C ALA A 58 11.39 0.28 -8.00
N LEU A 59 12.09 0.86 -7.03
CA LEU A 59 13.56 0.85 -6.90
C LEU A 59 14.34 1.57 -8.02
N SER A 60 13.67 2.35 -8.85
CA SER A 60 14.31 3.08 -9.96
C SER A 60 14.71 4.52 -9.61
N GLY A 61 14.46 4.95 -8.37
CA GLY A 61 14.62 6.32 -7.92
C GLY A 61 15.84 6.57 -7.04
N GLU A 62 15.82 7.70 -6.37
CA GLU A 62 16.85 8.14 -5.44
C GLU A 62 16.63 7.53 -4.04
N TRP A 63 17.71 7.18 -3.37
CA TRP A 63 17.67 6.70 -1.99
C TRP A 63 17.73 7.89 -1.03
N LEU A 64 16.79 7.93 -0.10
CA LEU A 64 16.74 8.96 0.94
C LEU A 64 17.34 8.43 2.26
N GLU A 65 17.50 9.34 3.24
CA GLU A 65 17.90 8.97 4.58
C GLU A 65 16.89 8.00 5.21
N GLY A 66 17.41 6.92 5.77
CA GLY A 66 16.60 5.88 6.39
C GLY A 66 16.31 6.17 7.87
N PHE A 67 15.37 5.41 8.43
CA PHE A 67 14.95 5.53 9.84
C PHE A 67 14.52 4.18 10.42
N SER A 68 14.60 4.05 11.73
CA SER A 68 14.17 2.82 12.41
C SER A 68 12.68 2.79 12.72
N VAL A 69 12.09 1.63 12.64
CA VAL A 69 10.71 1.35 13.09
C VAL A 69 10.60 1.57 14.59
N LYS A 70 9.63 2.39 15.01
CA LYS A 70 9.33 2.70 16.41
C LYS A 70 8.06 1.99 16.88
N ARG A 71 7.89 1.86 18.20
CA ARG A 71 6.76 1.18 18.82
C ARG A 71 5.39 1.70 18.36
N TYR A 72 5.25 2.99 18.12
CA TYR A 72 3.99 3.60 17.69
C TYR A 72 3.63 3.30 16.22
N HIS A 73 4.57 2.76 15.45
CA HIS A 73 4.30 2.26 14.09
C HIS A 73 3.58 0.91 14.09
N LEU A 74 3.62 0.17 15.22
CA LEU A 74 3.15 -1.21 15.27
C LEU A 74 1.64 -1.30 15.53
N ASP A 75 1.04 -2.35 14.98
CA ASP A 75 -0.33 -2.79 15.31
C ASP A 75 -0.34 -3.83 16.45
N SER A 76 -1.52 -4.41 16.73
CA SER A 76 -1.69 -5.46 17.74
C SER A 76 -0.97 -6.77 17.41
N ASN A 77 -0.56 -6.97 16.17
CA ASN A 77 0.20 -8.14 15.72
C ASN A 77 1.72 -7.90 15.79
N HIS A 78 2.16 -6.78 16.38
CA HIS A 78 3.55 -6.36 16.47
C HIS A 78 4.27 -6.14 15.13
N HIS A 79 3.52 -5.92 14.06
CA HIS A 79 4.03 -5.53 12.75
C HIS A 79 3.73 -4.06 12.46
N VAL A 80 4.50 -3.43 11.58
CA VAL A 80 4.18 -2.09 11.12
C VAL A 80 2.80 -2.09 10.48
N ASN A 81 1.90 -1.26 11.02
CA ASN A 81 0.55 -1.10 10.49
C ASN A 81 0.59 -0.54 9.06
N ASN A 82 -0.25 -1.07 8.18
CA ASN A 82 -0.31 -0.69 6.77
C ASN A 82 -0.45 0.83 6.54
N ALA A 83 -1.20 1.53 7.39
CA ALA A 83 -1.34 2.97 7.30
C ALA A 83 -0.04 3.73 7.59
N TRP A 84 0.86 3.16 8.39
CA TRP A 84 2.16 3.78 8.66
C TRP A 84 3.08 3.74 7.43
N TYR A 85 3.08 2.66 6.65
CA TYR A 85 3.83 2.65 5.38
C TYR A 85 3.36 3.78 4.45
N VAL A 86 2.05 4.03 4.37
CA VAL A 86 1.50 5.13 3.57
C VAL A 86 1.96 6.49 4.12
N LYS A 87 1.92 6.69 5.45
CA LYS A 87 2.39 7.93 6.08
C LYS A 87 3.89 8.16 5.85
N MET A 88 4.71 7.12 6.02
CA MET A 88 6.15 7.18 5.78
C MET A 88 6.45 7.56 4.32
N ALA A 89 5.76 6.92 3.37
CA ALA A 89 5.90 7.24 1.95
C ALA A 89 5.43 8.67 1.63
N PHE A 90 4.35 9.12 2.26
CA PHE A 90 3.84 10.49 2.09
C PHE A 90 4.86 11.56 2.54
N CYS A 91 5.65 11.28 3.59
CA CYS A 91 6.72 12.16 4.03
C CYS A 91 7.92 12.23 3.06
N CYS A 92 7.99 11.33 2.07
CA CYS A 92 9.07 11.29 1.08
C CYS A 92 8.75 12.06 -0.20
N ILE A 93 7.58 12.65 -0.33
CA ILE A 93 7.16 13.43 -1.49
C ILE A 93 6.95 14.91 -1.11
N PRO A 94 6.98 15.85 -2.08
CA PRO A 94 6.78 17.27 -1.78
C PRO A 94 5.43 17.57 -1.13
N GLU A 95 5.41 18.48 -0.15
CA GLU A 95 4.16 18.96 0.50
C GLU A 95 3.17 19.59 -0.49
N THR A 96 3.68 20.11 -1.62
CA THR A 96 2.86 20.69 -2.70
C THR A 96 2.21 19.64 -3.61
N ALA A 97 2.45 18.36 -3.39
CA ALA A 97 1.88 17.30 -4.22
C ALA A 97 0.37 17.15 -3.94
N HIS A 98 -0.46 17.48 -4.90
CA HIS A 98 -1.91 17.29 -4.84
C HIS A 98 -2.27 15.86 -5.30
N ILE A 99 -2.43 14.95 -4.33
CA ILE A 99 -2.67 13.54 -4.61
C ILE A 99 -4.11 13.31 -5.02
N ARG A 100 -4.30 12.74 -6.21
CA ARG A 100 -5.59 12.29 -6.75
C ARG A 100 -5.84 10.81 -6.50
N GLN A 101 -4.80 9.98 -6.61
CA GLN A 101 -4.89 8.54 -6.41
C GLN A 101 -3.68 8.03 -5.63
N MET A 102 -3.91 7.03 -4.80
CA MET A 102 -2.87 6.30 -4.10
C MET A 102 -3.06 4.80 -4.32
N ARG A 103 -1.94 4.10 -4.55
CA ARG A 103 -1.89 2.65 -4.59
C ARG A 103 -0.82 2.17 -3.62
N ALA A 104 -1.06 1.05 -2.95
CA ALA A 104 -0.09 0.43 -2.06
C ALA A 104 0.03 -1.07 -2.35
N GLU A 105 1.26 -1.55 -2.44
CA GLU A 105 1.61 -2.95 -2.55
C GLU A 105 2.45 -3.35 -1.34
N TYR A 106 1.88 -4.17 -0.43
CA TYR A 106 2.57 -4.67 0.75
C TYR A 106 3.23 -6.01 0.43
N LYS A 107 4.52 -6.16 0.69
CA LYS A 107 5.34 -7.33 0.31
C LYS A 107 5.86 -8.11 1.50
N LYS A 108 6.40 -7.42 2.50
CA LYS A 108 7.01 -8.00 3.69
C LYS A 108 6.61 -7.19 4.91
N GLN A 109 6.51 -7.81 6.05
CA GLN A 109 6.23 -7.11 7.31
C GLN A 109 7.53 -6.59 7.90
N ALA A 110 7.54 -5.33 8.34
CA ALA A 110 8.62 -4.79 9.15
C ALA A 110 8.25 -4.88 10.63
N LEU A 111 9.26 -5.11 11.48
CA LEU A 111 9.15 -5.30 12.91
C LEU A 111 9.77 -4.13 13.67
N LEU A 112 9.59 -4.11 15.00
CA LEU A 112 10.23 -3.13 15.87
C LEU A 112 11.75 -3.17 15.72
N GLY A 113 12.34 -2.02 15.48
CA GLY A 113 13.79 -1.86 15.32
C GLY A 113 14.31 -2.09 13.91
N ASP A 114 13.52 -2.68 13.01
CA ASP A 114 13.91 -2.76 11.60
C ASP A 114 14.21 -1.37 11.03
N PHE A 115 15.12 -1.33 10.06
CA PHE A 115 15.47 -0.10 9.39
C PHE A 115 14.69 0.03 8.09
N ILE A 116 14.12 1.22 7.86
CA ILE A 116 13.39 1.56 6.64
C ILE A 116 14.25 2.51 5.81
N LEU A 117 14.60 2.09 4.61
CA LEU A 117 15.36 2.87 3.63
C LEU A 117 14.45 3.23 2.46
N PRO A 118 14.02 4.51 2.32
CA PRO A 118 13.14 4.91 1.23
C PRO A 118 13.91 5.06 -0.09
N ASN A 119 13.29 4.60 -1.19
CA ASN A 119 13.69 4.89 -2.57
C ASN A 119 12.55 5.60 -3.29
N VAL A 120 12.79 6.78 -3.85
CA VAL A 120 11.76 7.62 -4.47
C VAL A 120 12.04 7.81 -5.95
N ALA A 121 11.17 7.27 -6.79
CA ALA A 121 11.16 7.52 -8.23
C ALA A 121 10.08 8.54 -8.58
N VAL A 122 10.44 9.50 -9.43
CA VAL A 122 9.52 10.52 -9.97
C VAL A 122 9.30 10.25 -11.45
N LEU A 123 8.06 10.01 -11.85
CA LEU A 123 7.67 9.67 -13.21
C LEU A 123 6.48 10.55 -13.62
N GLU A 124 6.73 11.57 -14.44
CA GLU A 124 5.70 12.54 -14.86
C GLU A 124 4.92 13.10 -13.67
N ASN A 125 3.64 12.72 -13.52
CA ASN A 125 2.78 13.12 -12.41
C ASN A 125 2.68 12.08 -11.30
N ARG A 126 3.63 11.13 -11.19
CA ARG A 126 3.60 10.04 -10.19
C ARG A 126 4.87 10.03 -9.36
N TYR A 127 4.69 9.78 -8.06
CA TYR A 127 5.75 9.43 -7.14
C TYR A 127 5.61 7.96 -6.75
N ILE A 128 6.70 7.20 -6.88
CA ILE A 128 6.74 5.80 -6.48
C ILE A 128 7.75 5.69 -5.34
N VAL A 129 7.25 5.42 -4.15
CA VAL A 129 8.06 5.28 -2.93
C VAL A 129 8.16 3.82 -2.55
N SER A 130 9.35 3.27 -2.62
CA SER A 130 9.67 1.93 -2.13
C SER A 130 10.30 2.04 -0.75
N LEU A 131 9.63 1.52 0.27
CA LEU A 131 10.13 1.46 1.64
C LEU A 131 10.81 0.11 1.85
N CYS A 132 12.13 0.11 1.97
CA CYS A 132 12.96 -1.10 1.88
C CYS A 132 13.70 -1.38 3.19
N SER A 133 14.17 -2.63 3.34
CA SER A 133 15.17 -3.00 4.33
C SER A 133 16.56 -2.47 3.95
N GLU A 134 17.56 -2.66 4.81
CA GLU A 134 18.96 -2.33 4.54
C GLU A 134 19.51 -3.11 3.33
N GLU A 135 19.01 -4.33 3.09
CA GLU A 135 19.33 -5.15 1.91
C GLU A 135 18.60 -4.71 0.64
N LYS A 136 17.86 -3.58 0.70
CA LYS A 136 17.08 -3.02 -0.41
C LYS A 136 15.90 -3.91 -0.86
N GLU A 137 15.41 -4.78 0.02
CA GLU A 137 14.20 -5.55 -0.21
C GLU A 137 12.97 -4.74 0.23
N PRO A 138 11.97 -4.52 -0.62
CA PRO A 138 10.84 -3.68 -0.26
C PRO A 138 9.90 -4.35 0.75
N TYR A 139 9.60 -3.67 1.85
CA TYR A 139 8.47 -3.94 2.73
C TYR A 139 7.16 -3.53 2.08
N ALA A 140 7.14 -2.33 1.48
CA ALA A 140 5.98 -1.81 0.77
C ALA A 140 6.41 -0.91 -0.38
N VAL A 141 5.57 -0.84 -1.42
CA VAL A 141 5.69 0.12 -2.51
C VAL A 141 4.41 0.93 -2.58
N ILE A 142 4.51 2.24 -2.52
CA ILE A 142 3.39 3.17 -2.57
C ILE A 142 3.54 4.06 -3.80
N GLU A 143 2.50 4.14 -4.60
CA GLU A 143 2.41 5.06 -5.74
C GLU A 143 1.40 6.14 -5.42
N PHE A 144 1.80 7.39 -5.60
CA PHE A 144 0.93 8.55 -5.56
C PHE A 144 0.84 9.13 -6.97
N THR A 145 -0.37 9.23 -7.50
CA THR A 145 -0.64 9.96 -8.74
C THR A 145 -1.20 11.34 -8.36
N CYS A 146 -0.56 12.38 -8.85
CA CYS A 146 -0.94 13.77 -8.60
C CYS A 146 -1.84 14.32 -9.71
N GLU A 147 -2.51 15.42 -9.43
CA GLU A 147 -3.15 16.24 -10.46
C GLU A 147 -2.07 16.80 -11.40
N ALA A 148 -2.39 16.90 -12.68
CA ALA A 148 -1.52 17.46 -13.71
C ALA A 148 -1.50 18.99 -13.61
#